data_770a285425309955e94c26534e6cb4a4
#
_entry.id   770a285425309955e94c26534e6cb4a4
#
_cell.length_a   1.000
_cell.length_b   1.000
_cell.length_c   1.000
_cell.angle_alpha   90.00
_cell.angle_beta   90.00
_cell.angle_gamma   90.00
#
_symmetry.space_group_name_H-M   'P 1'
#
loop_
_entity.id
_entity.type
_entity.pdbx_description
1 polymer ?
#
loop_
_entity_poly.entity_id
_entity_poly.type
_entity_poly.pdbx_seq_one_letter_code
_entity_poly.pdbx_strand_id
1 'polypeptide(L)'
;HVTVHVLQYNEQFYTIMGEVMIDGIYPLPPEKKIDLVEAIAKANGFSPNAKESKIELWRNDEKKVYDFNDLLKIKDPDKKIFIKAGDTIKILDRFF
;
A
#
# COMPACT_ATOMS: atom_id res chain seq x y z
N HIS A 1 -16.59 21.64 26.43
CA HIS A 1 -16.35 21.54 25.91
C HIS A 1 -15.79 21.12 25.32
N VAL A 2 -15.74 20.89 25.20
CA VAL A 2 -15.37 20.71 24.56
C VAL A 2 -14.86 20.39 23.72
N THR A 3 -14.73 20.20 23.40
CA THR A 3 -14.44 20.03 22.49
C THR A 3 -13.92 19.67 21.70
N VAL A 4 -13.82 19.46 21.45
CA VAL A 4 -13.37 19.11 20.65
C VAL A 4 -12.93 19.05 19.68
N HIS A 5 -12.77 19.12 19.29
CA HIS A 5 -12.47 19.04 18.19
C HIS A 5 -11.64 18.88 17.55
N VAL A 6 -11.23 19.15 17.90
CA VAL A 6 -10.37 19.11 17.34
C VAL A 6 -10.02 18.16 16.57
N LEU A 7 -10.37 17.67 16.19
CA LEU A 7 -10.33 16.83 15.42
C LEU A 7 -10.11 17.15 14.19
N GLN A 8 -9.35 17.87 13.96
CA GLN A 8 -9.08 18.36 12.73
C GLN A 8 -7.98 17.71 12.02
N TYR A 9 -7.40 16.65 12.48
CA TYR A 9 -6.44 15.99 11.64
C TYR A 9 -7.17 15.28 10.54
N ASN A 10 -6.61 15.30 9.35
CA ASN A 10 -7.16 14.62 8.21
C ASN A 10 -6.68 13.18 8.24
N GLU A 11 -7.58 12.27 8.49
CA GLU A 11 -7.24 10.88 8.41
C GLU A 11 -6.93 10.53 6.97
N GLN A 12 -5.83 9.83 6.77
CA GLN A 12 -5.39 9.44 5.44
C GLN A 12 -5.43 7.93 5.33
N PHE A 13 -5.76 7.48 4.12
CA PHE A 13 -5.98 6.06 3.87
C PHE A 13 -5.34 5.66 2.55
N TYR A 14 -5.03 4.39 2.44
CA TYR A 14 -4.71 3.77 1.17
C TYR A 14 -5.53 2.50 1.04
N THR A 15 -5.67 2.02 -0.19
CA THR A 15 -6.50 0.86 -0.47
C THR A 15 -5.64 -0.26 -1.03
N ILE A 16 -5.88 -1.49 -0.59
CA ILE A 16 -5.27 -2.67 -1.18
C ILE A 16 -6.39 -3.55 -1.68
N MET A 17 -6.30 -3.98 -2.95
CA MET A 17 -7.30 -4.85 -3.54
C MET A 17 -6.64 -5.95 -4.33
N GLY A 18 -7.35 -7.05 -4.52
CA GLY A 18 -6.89 -8.17 -5.29
C GLY A 18 -6.39 -9.32 -4.42
N GLU A 19 -5.29 -9.92 -4.84
CA GLU A 19 -4.81 -11.17 -4.25
C GLU A 19 -3.92 -10.95 -3.05
N VAL A 20 -4.49 -10.43 -1.98
CA VAL A 20 -3.85 -10.38 -0.67
C VAL A 20 -4.78 -11.07 0.32
N MET A 21 -4.24 -11.41 1.48
CA MET A 21 -5.03 -12.17 2.47
C MET A 21 -6.19 -11.33 3.01
N ILE A 22 -5.95 -10.06 3.31
CA ILE A 22 -7.00 -9.18 3.81
C ILE A 22 -6.95 -7.87 3.02
N ASP A 23 -7.76 -7.80 1.97
CA ASP A 23 -7.87 -6.57 1.19
C ASP A 23 -8.80 -5.57 1.87
N GLY A 24 -8.71 -4.33 1.47
CA GLY A 24 -9.55 -3.28 2.03
C GLY A 24 -8.85 -1.95 2.12
N ILE A 25 -9.40 -1.08 2.95
CA ILE A 25 -8.89 0.26 3.16
C ILE A 25 -8.13 0.28 4.48
N TYR A 26 -6.91 0.81 4.43
CA TYR A 26 -6.03 0.84 5.58
C TYR A 26 -5.67 2.26 5.94
N PRO A 27 -5.58 2.59 7.22
CA PRO A 27 -5.17 3.92 7.64
C PRO A 27 -3.68 4.14 7.36
N LEU A 28 -3.36 5.35 6.94
CA LEU A 28 -1.98 5.76 6.71
C LEU A 28 -1.57 6.67 7.86
N PRO A 29 -0.68 6.21 8.75
CA PRO A 29 -0.28 7.03 9.90
C PRO A 29 0.39 8.30 9.45
N PRO A 30 0.04 9.46 10.04
CA PRO A 30 0.63 10.73 9.61
C PRO A 30 2.10 10.87 10.00
N GLU A 31 2.53 10.13 11.00
CA GLU A 31 3.88 10.29 11.54
C GLU A 31 4.87 9.25 11.06
N LYS A 32 4.41 8.30 10.28
CA LYS A 32 5.24 7.17 9.88
C LYS A 32 5.09 6.94 8.39
N LYS A 33 6.21 6.80 7.71
CA LYS A 33 6.20 6.44 6.30
C LYS A 33 6.07 4.94 6.16
N ILE A 34 5.15 4.52 5.32
CA ILE A 34 4.91 3.11 5.02
C ILE A 34 5.30 2.87 3.59
N ASP A 35 6.20 1.91 3.36
CA ASP A 35 6.56 1.56 2.00
C ASP A 35 5.62 0.48 1.44
N LEU A 36 5.77 0.18 0.16
CA LEU A 36 4.87 -0.76 -0.51
C LEU A 36 4.97 -2.16 0.08
N VAL A 37 6.16 -2.58 0.49
CA VAL A 37 6.35 -3.89 1.11
C VAL A 37 5.61 -3.95 2.44
N GLU A 38 5.76 -2.91 3.25
CA GLU A 38 5.09 -2.85 4.54
C GLU A 38 3.57 -2.81 4.39
N ALA A 39 3.10 -2.07 3.39
CA ALA A 39 1.66 -1.98 3.14
C ALA A 39 1.07 -3.36 2.82
N ILE A 40 1.78 -4.15 2.03
CA ILE A 40 1.33 -5.50 1.71
C ILE A 40 1.38 -6.39 2.95
N ALA A 41 2.40 -6.23 3.77
CA ALA A 41 2.53 -7.00 5.00
C ALA A 41 1.37 -6.72 5.96
N LYS A 42 0.88 -5.48 5.98
CA LYS A 42 -0.27 -5.14 6.82
C LYS A 42 -1.56 -5.83 6.36
N ALA A 43 -1.62 -6.22 5.12
CA ALA A 43 -2.74 -7.00 4.59
C ALA A 43 -2.52 -8.51 4.77
N ASN A 44 -1.58 -8.88 5.63
CA ASN A 44 -1.19 -10.26 5.91
C ASN A 44 -0.55 -10.96 4.71
N GLY A 45 0.03 -10.17 3.81
CA GLY A 45 0.78 -10.71 2.69
C GLY A 45 -0.08 -11.14 1.52
N PHE A 46 0.55 -11.79 0.57
CA PHE A 46 -0.12 -12.24 -0.64
C PHE A 46 -0.97 -13.48 -0.40
N SER A 47 -2.07 -13.58 -1.13
CA SER A 47 -2.82 -14.81 -1.18
C SER A 47 -2.05 -15.85 -2.03
N PRO A 48 -2.43 -17.13 -1.98
CA PRO A 48 -1.71 -18.16 -2.74
C PRO A 48 -1.70 -17.94 -4.25
N ASN A 49 -2.67 -17.19 -4.78
CA ASN A 49 -2.78 -16.98 -6.21
C ASN A 49 -2.21 -15.64 -6.68
N ALA A 50 -1.52 -14.92 -5.81
CA ALA A 50 -1.02 -13.60 -6.13
C ALA A 50 0.10 -13.63 -7.15
N LYS A 51 0.07 -12.68 -8.06
CA LYS A 51 1.16 -12.48 -9.02
C LYS A 51 2.11 -11.44 -8.43
N GLU A 52 3.10 -11.91 -7.71
CA GLU A 52 4.01 -11.05 -6.96
C GLU A 52 4.92 -10.22 -7.86
N SER A 53 5.07 -10.62 -9.11
CA SER A 53 5.93 -9.89 -10.04
C SER A 53 5.25 -8.67 -10.66
N LYS A 54 3.96 -8.48 -10.42
CA LYS A 54 3.23 -7.35 -10.98
C LYS A 54 2.32 -6.73 -9.95
N ILE A 55 2.90 -5.86 -9.14
CA ILE A 55 2.15 -5.09 -8.17
C ILE A 55 1.85 -3.74 -8.78
N GLU A 56 0.58 -3.41 -8.94
CA GLU A 56 0.18 -2.14 -9.51
C GLU A 56 -0.03 -1.12 -8.40
N LEU A 57 0.61 0.02 -8.53
CA LEU A 57 0.39 1.15 -7.64
C LEU A 57 -0.24 2.27 -8.44
N TRP A 58 -1.47 2.61 -8.09
CA TRP A 58 -2.23 3.65 -8.76
C TRP A 58 -2.22 4.93 -7.91
N ARG A 59 -1.79 5.99 -8.52
CA ARG A 59 -1.72 7.30 -7.87
C ARG A 59 -2.07 8.39 -8.88
N ASN A 60 -3.14 9.14 -8.62
CA ASN A 60 -3.55 10.26 -9.49
C ASN A 60 -3.71 9.81 -10.93
N ASP A 61 -4.41 8.69 -11.15
CA ASP A 61 -4.67 8.13 -12.47
C ASP A 61 -3.44 7.60 -13.18
N GLU A 62 -2.30 7.56 -12.50
CA GLU A 62 -1.09 6.95 -13.05
C GLU A 62 -0.88 5.59 -12.44
N LYS A 63 -0.48 4.64 -13.27
CA LYS A 63 -0.19 3.29 -12.82
C LYS A 63 1.30 3.03 -12.94
N LYS A 64 1.89 2.52 -11.87
CA LYS A 64 3.25 2.01 -11.89
C LYS A 64 3.24 0.56 -11.47
N VAL A 65 4.09 -0.24 -12.09
CA VAL A 65 4.15 -1.68 -11.81
C VAL A 65 5.49 -2.00 -11.18
N TYR A 66 5.43 -2.79 -10.12
CA TYR A 66 6.63 -3.18 -9.37
C TYR A 66 6.67 -4.69 -9.22
N ASP A 67 7.88 -5.24 -9.17
CA ASP A 67 8.10 -6.65 -8.85
C ASP A 67 8.46 -6.71 -7.37
N PHE A 68 7.75 -7.55 -6.62
CA PHE A 68 7.96 -7.65 -5.18
C PHE A 68 9.40 -8.06 -4.84
N ASN A 69 9.98 -8.94 -5.65
CA ASN A 69 11.36 -9.35 -5.41
C ASN A 69 12.34 -8.19 -5.55
N ASP A 70 12.07 -7.28 -6.49
CA ASP A 70 12.89 -6.10 -6.64
C ASP A 70 12.72 -5.17 -5.45
N LEU A 71 11.52 -5.06 -4.92
CA LEU A 71 11.26 -4.22 -3.76
C LEU A 71 12.01 -4.73 -2.53
N LEU A 72 12.09 -6.04 -2.38
CA LEU A 72 12.79 -6.64 -1.24
C LEU A 72 14.29 -6.40 -1.29
N LYS A 73 14.84 -6.14 -2.47
CA LYS A 73 16.27 -5.88 -2.63
C LYS A 73 16.67 -4.46 -2.31
N ILE A 74 15.69 -3.57 -2.19
CA ILE A 74 15.98 -2.16 -1.90
C ILE A 74 16.37 -2.01 -0.45
N LYS A 75 17.62 -1.61 -0.21
CA LYS A 75 18.14 -1.39 1.14
C LYS A 75 18.26 0.07 1.50
N ASP A 76 18.34 0.92 0.48
CA ASP A 76 18.49 2.36 0.67
C ASP A 76 17.11 2.96 0.96
N PRO A 77 16.90 3.57 2.14
CA PRO A 77 15.59 4.15 2.46
C PRO A 77 15.11 5.19 1.46
N ASP A 78 16.06 5.88 0.80
CA ASP A 78 15.69 6.91 -0.16
C ASP A 78 15.15 6.33 -1.46
N LYS A 79 15.35 5.04 -1.69
CA LYS A 79 14.87 4.37 -2.90
C LYS A 79 13.63 3.54 -2.67
N LYS A 80 13.15 3.45 -1.45
CA LYS A 80 11.93 2.69 -1.17
C LYS A 80 10.72 3.39 -1.74
N ILE A 81 9.74 2.59 -2.12
CA ILE A 81 8.49 3.10 -2.69
C ILE A 81 7.52 3.31 -1.56
N PHE A 82 7.32 4.57 -1.19
CA PHE A 82 6.44 4.91 -0.08
C PHE A 82 5.01 5.12 -0.55
N ILE A 83 4.08 4.73 0.28
CA ILE A 83 2.65 4.87 0.03
C ILE A 83 2.23 6.28 0.45
N LYS A 84 1.34 6.87 -0.31
CA LYS A 84 0.77 8.18 0.00
C LYS A 84 -0.73 8.07 0.11
N ALA A 85 -1.34 9.07 0.74
CA ALA A 85 -2.78 9.11 0.90
C ALA A 85 -3.47 9.01 -0.45
N GLY A 86 -4.48 8.16 -0.52
CA GLY A 86 -5.24 7.97 -1.74
C GLY A 86 -4.66 6.97 -2.71
N ASP A 87 -3.51 6.38 -2.40
CA ASP A 87 -2.93 5.37 -3.26
C ASP A 87 -3.77 4.10 -3.24
N THR A 88 -3.81 3.43 -4.38
CA THR A 88 -4.46 2.12 -4.50
C THR A 88 -3.42 1.10 -4.95
N ILE A 89 -3.32 0.03 -4.20
CA ILE A 89 -2.41 -1.07 -4.51
C ILE A 89 -3.25 -2.21 -5.05
N LYS A 90 -2.90 -2.70 -6.22
CA LYS A 90 -3.66 -3.76 -6.87
C LYS A 90 -2.76 -4.95 -7.13
N ILE A 91 -3.15 -6.09 -6.60
CA ILE A 91 -2.39 -7.32 -6.74
C ILE A 91 -3.16 -8.24 -7.68
N LEU A 92 -2.56 -8.59 -8.80
CA LEU A 92 -3.22 -9.40 -9.81
C LEU A 92 -3.10 -10.87 -9.49
N ASP A 93 -4.04 -11.64 -10.04
CA ASP A 93 -4.01 -13.09 -9.99
C ASP A 93 -2.94 -13.58 -10.96
N ARG A 94 -2.15 -14.56 -10.53
CA ARG A 94 -1.06 -15.06 -11.35
C ARG A 94 -1.54 -15.84 -12.58
N PHE A 95 -2.82 -16.13 -12.66
CA PHE A 95 -3.40 -16.80 -13.81
C PHE A 95 -3.91 -15.86 -14.88
N PHE A 96 -3.72 -14.58 -14.69
CA PHE A 96 -4.04 -13.60 -15.73
C PHE A 96 -2.92 -13.46 -16.73
#